data_87591d959199abf8ee194e406a9f1042
#
_entry.id   87591d959199abf8ee194e406a9f1042
#
_cell.length_a   1.000
_cell.length_b   1.000
_cell.length_c   1.000
_cell.angle_alpha   90.00
_cell.angle_beta   90.00
_cell.angle_gamma   90.00
#
_symmetry.space_group_name_H-M   'P 1'
#
loop_
_entity.id
_entity.type
_entity.pdbx_description
1 polymer ?
#
loop_
_entity_poly.entity_id
_entity_poly.type
_entity_poly.pdbx_seq_one_letter_code
_entity_poly.pdbx_strand_id
1 'polypeptide(L)'
;MKRLILALILLVVVLITGCADAGRRDQDKKSVHGPTVTLGIERIGEYGQLFAGKRVGLITNQTGVDSKLRSSEDILLAQTDLTGIFVPEHGL
;
A
#
# COMPACT_ATOMS: atom_id res chain seq x y z
N MET A 1 -9.78 58.79 9.34
CA MET A 1 -10.22 57.45 9.76
C MET A 1 -10.27 56.46 8.60
N LYS A 2 -10.92 56.75 7.48
CA LYS A 2 -10.99 55.78 6.35
C LYS A 2 -9.60 55.36 5.81
N ARG A 3 -8.64 56.27 5.73
CA ARG A 3 -7.27 55.96 5.25
C ARG A 3 -6.50 55.07 6.22
N LEU A 4 -6.75 55.20 7.53
CA LEU A 4 -6.12 54.38 8.54
C LEU A 4 -6.67 52.92 8.53
N ILE A 5 -7.97 52.80 8.32
CA ILE A 5 -8.62 51.50 8.21
C ILE A 5 -8.16 50.75 6.96
N LEU A 6 -8.01 51.47 5.82
CA LEU A 6 -7.49 50.90 4.59
C LEU A 6 -6.05 50.40 4.74
N ALA A 7 -5.20 51.17 5.42
CA ALA A 7 -3.82 50.78 5.68
C ALA A 7 -3.74 49.55 6.60
N LEU A 8 -4.62 49.45 7.60
CA LEU A 8 -4.69 48.29 8.48
C LEU A 8 -5.12 47.02 7.76
N ILE A 9 -6.13 47.13 6.88
CA ILE A 9 -6.59 45.99 6.05
C ILE A 9 -5.49 45.54 5.12
N LEU A 10 -4.74 46.46 4.51
CA LEU A 10 -3.64 46.13 3.62
C LEU A 10 -2.53 45.40 4.36
N LEU A 11 -2.21 45.81 5.59
CA LEU A 11 -1.21 45.18 6.44
C LEU A 11 -1.62 43.74 6.82
N VAL A 12 -2.89 43.50 7.13
CA VAL A 12 -3.42 42.20 7.50
C VAL A 12 -3.39 41.26 6.29
N VAL A 13 -3.74 41.74 5.08
CA VAL A 13 -3.67 40.94 3.85
C VAL A 13 -2.23 40.51 3.54
N VAL A 14 -1.24 41.38 3.73
CA VAL A 14 0.18 41.04 3.51
C VAL A 14 0.66 39.98 4.52
N LEU A 15 0.19 40.03 5.77
CA LEU A 15 0.53 39.04 6.78
C LEU A 15 -0.08 37.66 6.51
N ILE A 16 -1.25 37.60 5.87
CA ILE A 16 -1.92 36.32 5.54
C ILE A 16 -1.28 35.66 4.31
N THR A 17 -0.79 36.44 3.34
CA THR A 17 -0.14 35.91 2.14
C THR A 17 1.30 35.46 2.36
N GLY A 18 1.95 35.86 3.46
CA GLY A 18 3.32 35.51 3.78
C GLY A 18 3.57 34.11 4.34
N CYS A 19 2.53 33.33 4.66
CA CYS A 19 2.67 32.00 5.28
C CYS A 19 2.39 30.80 4.36
N ALA A 20 2.33 30.98 3.05
CA ALA A 20 1.95 29.91 2.13
C ALA A 20 3.14 29.24 1.40
N ASP A 21 4.39 29.49 1.82
CA ASP A 21 5.54 28.88 1.15
C ASP A 21 6.57 28.30 2.14
N ALA A 22 6.08 27.62 3.17
CA ALA A 22 6.92 26.85 4.07
C ALA A 22 6.84 25.36 3.70
N GLY A 23 7.71 24.93 2.80
CA GLY A 23 8.21 23.55 2.83
C GLY A 23 7.36 22.48 2.15
N ARG A 24 7.00 22.66 0.89
CA ARG A 24 6.90 21.50 0.02
C ARG A 24 8.32 21.02 -0.28
N ARG A 25 8.94 20.38 0.71
CA ARG A 25 10.01 19.46 0.38
C ARG A 25 9.34 18.35 -0.43
N ASP A 26 9.39 18.48 -1.75
CA ASP A 26 9.38 17.32 -2.61
C ASP A 26 10.53 16.46 -2.11
N GLN A 27 10.19 15.53 -1.24
CA GLN A 27 11.01 14.34 -1.13
C GLN A 27 10.87 13.69 -2.50
N ASP A 28 11.79 14.00 -3.40
CA ASP A 28 12.18 13.11 -4.46
C ASP A 28 12.44 11.74 -3.77
N LYS A 29 11.37 10.99 -3.57
CA LYS A 29 11.47 9.54 -3.42
C LYS A 29 12.03 9.11 -4.76
N LYS A 30 13.35 9.18 -4.87
CA LYS A 30 14.10 8.43 -5.85
C LYS A 30 13.61 7.02 -5.71
N SER A 31 12.62 6.66 -6.51
CA SER A 31 12.15 5.29 -6.60
C SER A 31 13.38 4.51 -7.00
N VAL A 32 13.92 3.78 -6.05
CA VAL A 32 14.95 2.79 -6.33
C VAL A 32 14.23 1.75 -7.18
N HIS A 33 14.19 1.99 -8.49
CA HIS A 33 13.79 1.00 -9.47
C HIS A 33 14.91 -0.04 -9.53
N GLY A 34 15.03 -0.81 -8.47
CA GLY A 34 15.70 -2.09 -8.54
C GLY A 34 14.81 -3.05 -9.36
N PRO A 35 15.36 -4.17 -9.82
CA PRO A 35 14.58 -5.17 -10.52
C PRO A 35 13.37 -5.56 -9.65
N THR A 36 12.17 -5.36 -10.19
CA THR A 36 10.93 -5.71 -9.49
C THR A 36 10.84 -7.22 -9.43
N VAL A 37 10.92 -7.78 -8.23
CA VAL A 37 10.71 -9.22 -8.01
C VAL A 37 9.21 -9.46 -7.88
N THR A 38 8.67 -10.32 -8.72
CA THR A 38 7.30 -10.81 -8.59
C THR A 38 7.31 -12.07 -7.74
N LEU A 39 6.56 -12.07 -6.66
CA LEU A 39 6.46 -13.22 -5.77
C LEU A 39 5.65 -14.35 -6.41
N GLY A 40 5.97 -15.62 -6.10
CA GLY A 40 5.24 -16.77 -6.64
C GLY A 40 3.74 -16.71 -6.35
N ILE A 41 3.36 -16.24 -5.16
CA ILE A 41 1.94 -16.09 -4.78
C ILE A 41 1.18 -15.08 -5.66
N GLU A 42 1.84 -14.08 -6.21
CA GLU A 42 1.24 -13.08 -7.10
C GLU A 42 0.97 -13.65 -8.50
N ARG A 43 1.55 -14.80 -8.81
CA ARG A 43 1.44 -15.49 -10.11
C ARG A 43 0.48 -16.67 -10.08
N ILE A 44 -0.25 -16.90 -9.00
CA ILE A 44 -1.19 -18.03 -8.87
C ILE A 44 -2.18 -18.09 -10.05
N GLY A 45 -2.68 -16.93 -10.51
CA GLY A 45 -3.59 -16.87 -11.64
C GLY A 45 -2.99 -17.39 -12.97
N GLU A 46 -1.68 -17.30 -13.16
CA GLU A 46 -0.99 -17.82 -14.35
C GLU A 46 -0.94 -19.37 -14.35
N TYR A 47 -1.05 -19.98 -13.18
CA TYR A 47 -0.96 -21.41 -12.97
C TYR A 47 -2.32 -22.05 -12.62
N GLY A 48 -3.43 -21.36 -12.87
CA GLY A 48 -4.77 -21.79 -12.51
C GLY A 48 -5.10 -23.22 -12.96
N GLN A 49 -4.60 -23.67 -14.12
CA GLN A 49 -4.78 -25.03 -14.62
C GLN A 49 -4.16 -26.10 -13.69
N LEU A 50 -3.15 -25.77 -12.91
CA LEU A 50 -2.55 -26.71 -11.95
C LEU A 50 -3.45 -26.98 -10.76
N PHE A 51 -4.33 -26.06 -10.42
CA PHE A 51 -5.26 -26.11 -9.30
C PHE A 51 -6.67 -26.52 -9.71
N ALA A 52 -7.00 -26.46 -10.99
CA ALA A 52 -8.35 -26.72 -11.48
C ALA A 52 -8.86 -28.12 -11.04
N GLY A 53 -10.02 -28.15 -10.37
CA GLY A 53 -10.64 -29.36 -9.86
C GLY A 53 -9.88 -30.07 -8.74
N LYS A 54 -8.90 -29.41 -8.14
CA LYS A 54 -8.11 -29.98 -7.04
C LYS A 54 -8.38 -29.26 -5.73
N ARG A 55 -8.45 -30.02 -4.66
CA ARG A 55 -8.44 -29.51 -3.30
C ARG A 55 -7.02 -29.07 -2.95
N VAL A 56 -6.88 -27.86 -2.46
CA VAL A 56 -5.59 -27.24 -2.14
C VAL A 56 -5.42 -27.15 -0.63
N GLY A 57 -4.24 -27.50 -0.13
CA GLY A 57 -3.79 -27.22 1.23
C GLY A 57 -2.67 -26.18 1.21
N LEU A 58 -2.74 -25.20 2.07
CA LEU A 58 -1.72 -24.18 2.23
C LEU A 58 -0.91 -24.42 3.50
N ILE A 59 0.40 -24.43 3.39
CA ILE A 59 1.30 -24.36 4.54
C ILE A 59 1.82 -22.94 4.61
N THR A 60 1.49 -22.21 5.67
CA THR A 60 1.84 -20.79 5.82
C THR A 60 1.94 -20.39 7.29
N ASN A 61 2.35 -19.16 7.50
CA ASN A 61 2.31 -18.45 8.78
C ASN A 61 2.00 -16.97 8.53
N GLN A 62 1.97 -16.15 9.59
CA GLN A 62 1.66 -14.72 9.54
C GLN A 62 2.57 -13.88 8.62
N THR A 63 3.71 -14.42 8.18
CA THR A 63 4.62 -13.74 7.24
C THR A 63 4.36 -14.09 5.77
N GLY A 64 3.42 -15.01 5.52
CA GLY A 64 3.02 -15.43 4.17
C GLY A 64 2.15 -14.38 3.49
N VAL A 65 2.77 -13.32 3.00
CA VAL A 65 2.08 -12.19 2.35
C VAL A 65 2.66 -11.89 0.97
N ASP A 66 1.86 -11.21 0.14
CA ASP A 66 2.32 -10.68 -1.14
C ASP A 66 3.04 -9.31 -0.99
N SER A 67 3.48 -8.72 -2.09
CA SER A 67 4.15 -7.40 -2.10
C SER A 67 3.26 -6.25 -1.61
N LYS A 68 1.94 -6.47 -1.51
CA LYS A 68 0.94 -5.53 -0.98
C LYS A 68 0.48 -5.86 0.43
N LEU A 69 1.16 -6.78 1.09
CA LEU A 69 0.83 -7.29 2.42
C LEU A 69 -0.53 -7.99 2.53
N ARG A 70 -1.07 -8.53 1.42
CA ARG A 70 -2.24 -9.40 1.45
C ARG A 70 -1.81 -10.80 1.83
N SER A 71 -2.58 -11.48 2.68
CA SER A 71 -2.25 -12.83 3.11
C SER A 71 -2.28 -13.84 1.96
N SER A 72 -1.40 -14.81 1.98
CA SER A 72 -1.42 -15.92 1.02
C SER A 72 -2.71 -16.74 1.12
N GLU A 73 -3.33 -16.78 2.29
CA GLU A 73 -4.61 -17.39 2.55
C GLU A 73 -5.72 -16.73 1.73
N ASP A 74 -5.88 -15.40 1.85
CA ASP A 74 -6.89 -14.64 1.11
C ASP A 74 -6.72 -14.78 -0.40
N ILE A 75 -5.48 -14.78 -0.88
CA ILE A 75 -5.17 -14.91 -2.30
C ILE A 75 -5.59 -16.30 -2.81
N LEU A 76 -5.27 -17.36 -2.08
CA LEU A 76 -5.60 -18.72 -2.50
C LEU A 76 -7.09 -19.04 -2.33
N LEU A 77 -7.75 -18.52 -1.30
CA LEU A 77 -9.20 -18.64 -1.14
C LEU A 77 -9.95 -18.02 -2.33
N ALA A 78 -9.45 -16.90 -2.86
CA ALA A 78 -10.09 -16.24 -3.99
C ALA A 78 -9.85 -16.94 -5.33
N GLN A 79 -8.82 -17.78 -5.47
CA GLN A 79 -8.36 -18.30 -6.77
C GLN A 79 -8.33 -19.82 -6.87
N THR A 80 -8.52 -20.55 -5.74
CA THR A 80 -8.42 -22.00 -5.70
C THR A 80 -9.48 -22.60 -4.79
N ASP A 81 -9.64 -23.92 -4.82
CA ASP A 81 -10.42 -24.68 -3.81
C ASP A 81 -9.53 -24.94 -2.58
N LEU A 82 -9.23 -23.88 -1.82
CA LEU A 82 -8.45 -23.97 -0.59
C LEU A 82 -9.30 -24.67 0.49
N THR A 83 -8.89 -25.85 0.90
CA THR A 83 -9.66 -26.69 1.85
C THR A 83 -8.99 -26.88 3.20
N GLY A 84 -7.75 -26.44 3.35
CA GLY A 84 -7.04 -26.56 4.63
C GLY A 84 -5.82 -25.66 4.72
N ILE A 85 -5.55 -25.20 5.93
CA ILE A 85 -4.35 -24.41 6.26
C ILE A 85 -3.58 -25.16 7.31
N PHE A 86 -2.28 -25.30 7.10
CA PHE A 86 -1.35 -25.93 8.01
C PHE A 86 -0.35 -24.86 8.47
N VAL A 87 -0.26 -24.67 9.76
CA VAL A 87 0.58 -23.62 10.33
C VAL A 87 1.72 -24.28 11.10
N PRO A 88 2.95 -24.14 10.62
CA PRO A 88 4.11 -24.56 11.40
C PRO A 88 4.28 -23.61 12.60
N GLU A 89 4.46 -24.16 13.79
CA GLU A 89 4.70 -23.45 15.05
C GLU A 89 3.51 -22.60 15.55
N HIS A 90 3.68 -21.31 15.81
CA HIS A 90 2.83 -20.48 16.70
C HIS A 90 1.47 -20.06 16.16
N GLY A 91 1.01 -20.57 15.04
CA GLY A 91 -0.31 -20.24 14.49
C GLY A 91 -0.30 -19.04 13.52
N LEU A 92 -1.48 -18.66 13.09
CA LEU A 92 -1.74 -17.47 12.25
C LEU A 92 -2.02 -16.24 13.10
#